data_fa81c72aca1ba5ecfda892338b53e230
#
_entry.id   fa81c72aca1ba5ecfda892338b53e230
#
_cell.length_a   1.000
_cell.length_b   1.000
_cell.length_c   1.000
_cell.angle_alpha   90.00
_cell.angle_beta   90.00
_cell.angle_gamma   90.00
#
_symmetry.space_group_name_H-M   'P 1'
#
loop_
_entity.id
_entity.type
_entity.pdbx_description
1 polymer ?
#
loop_
_entity_poly.entity_id
_entity_poly.type
_entity_poly.pdbx_seq_one_letter_code
_entity_poly.pdbx_strand_id
1 'polypeptide(L)'
;MKINAKVLICYNSPVSIFSVYNGKPVKDINQGNDLSEKSFLKELNIIKRLLSKNYTEVESLAINRDIQKTINGINSFKPDIIYNFVESVEGIASYEYCMAGLFELLGIEYTGCKATSLGNCLDKSRTKDILNSFGIKTPNYITFKPNARFTKKDINLNYPIILKLLKEDASIGMSEYSVVKNYTELRKQFSFLSDIYKQTIILEEYIEGKEINVAILGHHVLPVSEIDFHGLPAKLPKIVTYDGKWMENSVYYKFTVPVCPANIKDRTLKRIKKVALSAFEVLNCRDYARIDIRLGRNEIPYVIEVNPNPDISTDSGFTRAALADGINHEELLVTISNFALERKEKNDSQIKAG
;
A
#
# COMPACT_ATOMS: atom_id res chain seq x y z
N MET A 1 30.76 -1.99 12.94
CA MET A 1 31.10 -0.54 12.80
C MET A 1 29.86 0.13 12.24
N LYS A 2 29.45 1.30 12.73
CA LYS A 2 28.28 2.01 12.18
C LYS A 2 28.64 2.62 10.83
N ILE A 3 27.64 2.66 9.94
CA ILE A 3 27.71 3.41 8.68
C ILE A 3 27.71 4.89 9.02
N ASN A 4 28.67 5.63 8.48
CA ASN A 4 28.79 7.07 8.73
C ASN A 4 27.77 7.83 7.85
N ALA A 5 26.52 7.83 8.29
CA ALA A 5 25.42 8.51 7.64
C ALA A 5 24.37 8.96 8.67
N LYS A 6 23.69 10.06 8.32
CA LYS A 6 22.60 10.67 9.07
C LYS A 6 21.28 10.30 8.40
N VAL A 7 20.40 9.59 9.11
CA VAL A 7 19.11 9.14 8.61
C VAL A 7 17.98 9.90 9.29
N LEU A 8 17.13 10.57 8.52
CA LEU A 8 15.92 11.22 9.03
C LEU A 8 14.69 10.39 8.70
N ILE A 9 14.00 9.88 9.70
CA ILE A 9 12.74 9.18 9.54
C ILE A 9 11.62 10.21 9.42
N CYS A 10 11.03 10.36 8.22
CA CYS A 10 9.84 11.20 8.01
C CYS A 10 8.59 10.32 8.01
N TYR A 11 7.58 10.73 8.79
CA TYR A 11 6.32 10.01 8.90
C TYR A 11 5.14 10.98 9.08
N ASN A 12 3.93 10.58 8.71
CA ASN A 12 2.75 11.41 8.91
C ASN A 12 2.26 11.37 10.36
N SER A 13 1.84 12.53 10.87
CA SER A 13 1.11 12.59 12.14
C SER A 13 -0.27 11.99 11.95
N PRO A 14 -0.69 10.99 12.77
CA PRO A 14 -1.98 10.34 12.62
C PRO A 14 -3.15 11.32 12.77
N VAL A 15 -4.04 11.33 11.78
CA VAL A 15 -5.25 12.16 11.78
C VAL A 15 -6.42 11.35 11.24
N SER A 16 -7.53 11.31 11.98
CA SER A 16 -8.75 10.65 11.54
C SER A 16 -9.68 11.65 10.86
N ILE A 17 -9.92 11.47 9.56
CA ILE A 17 -10.74 12.38 8.73
C ILE A 17 -12.12 11.82 8.39
N PHE A 18 -12.34 10.51 8.50
CA PHE A 18 -13.63 9.88 8.21
C PHE A 18 -14.38 9.54 9.49
N SER A 19 -15.71 9.61 9.43
CA SER A 19 -16.57 9.16 10.53
C SER A 19 -16.67 7.64 10.64
N VAL A 20 -16.35 6.92 9.55
CA VAL A 20 -16.40 5.46 9.45
C VAL A 20 -15.25 4.99 8.58
N TYR A 21 -14.46 4.04 9.03
CA TYR A 21 -13.33 3.48 8.26
C TYR A 21 -13.63 2.09 7.67
N ASN A 22 -14.47 1.29 8.33
CA ASN A 22 -14.72 -0.10 7.94
C ASN A 22 -15.79 -0.30 6.86
N GLY A 23 -16.32 0.77 6.27
CA GLY A 23 -17.27 0.66 5.15
C GLY A 23 -18.63 0.02 5.52
N LYS A 24 -19.02 0.04 6.81
CA LYS A 24 -20.27 -0.54 7.29
C LYS A 24 -21.29 0.52 7.71
N PRO A 25 -22.57 0.36 7.37
CA PRO A 25 -23.63 1.29 7.77
C PRO A 25 -24.06 1.06 9.24
N VAL A 26 -23.14 0.91 10.19
CA VAL A 26 -23.44 0.64 11.60
C VAL A 26 -23.08 1.84 12.45
N LYS A 27 -23.98 2.22 13.33
CA LYS A 27 -23.83 3.33 14.29
C LYS A 27 -23.00 2.87 15.52
N ASP A 28 -21.74 2.59 15.35
CA ASP A 28 -20.88 2.29 16.49
C ASP A 28 -19.97 3.50 16.76
N ILE A 29 -20.09 4.07 17.95
CA ILE A 29 -19.54 5.38 18.35
C ILE A 29 -17.99 5.39 18.33
N ASN A 30 -17.33 4.23 18.28
CA ASN A 30 -15.89 4.07 18.29
C ASN A 30 -15.23 3.94 16.90
N GLN A 31 -15.96 4.12 15.81
CA GLN A 31 -15.45 3.85 14.44
C GLN A 31 -14.74 5.03 13.76
N GLY A 32 -14.72 6.20 14.37
CA GLY A 32 -14.10 7.41 13.81
C GLY A 32 -12.58 7.53 13.99
N ASN A 33 -11.87 6.45 14.34
CA ASN A 33 -10.42 6.47 14.48
C ASN A 33 -9.75 5.70 13.35
N ASP A 34 -8.76 6.31 12.71
CA ASP A 34 -7.86 5.60 11.82
C ASP A 34 -6.89 4.74 12.65
N LEU A 35 -7.09 3.43 12.59
CA LEU A 35 -6.25 2.47 13.30
C LEU A 35 -4.95 2.18 12.52
N SER A 36 -4.94 2.37 11.21
CA SER A 36 -3.76 2.12 10.37
C SER A 36 -2.64 3.11 10.70
N GLU A 37 -2.93 4.40 10.75
CA GLU A 37 -1.95 5.43 11.09
C GLU A 37 -1.50 5.34 12.56
N LYS A 38 -2.41 5.00 13.48
CA LYS A 38 -2.07 4.87 14.91
C LYS A 38 -1.15 3.69 15.21
N SER A 39 -1.26 2.59 14.47
CA SER A 39 -0.42 1.41 14.68
C SER A 39 1.05 1.70 14.39
N PHE A 40 1.34 2.54 13.38
CA PHE A 40 2.69 2.91 13.00
C PHE A 40 3.50 3.57 14.12
N LEU A 41 2.86 4.40 14.99
CA LEU A 41 3.58 5.06 16.10
C LEU A 41 4.21 4.08 17.09
N LYS A 42 3.66 2.87 17.23
CA LYS A 42 4.25 1.82 18.07
C LYS A 42 5.52 1.27 17.41
N GLU A 43 5.51 1.13 16.09
CA GLU A 43 6.63 0.61 15.29
C GLU A 43 7.77 1.64 15.15
N LEU A 44 7.47 2.94 15.11
CA LEU A 44 8.45 4.00 14.92
C LEU A 44 9.65 3.90 15.89
N ASN A 45 9.38 3.60 17.16
CA ASN A 45 10.44 3.45 18.17
C ASN A 45 11.31 2.20 17.92
N ILE A 46 10.71 1.13 17.42
CA ILE A 46 11.43 -0.10 17.05
C ILE A 46 12.34 0.19 15.86
N ILE A 47 11.79 0.80 14.80
CA ILE A 47 12.51 1.18 13.59
C ILE A 47 13.67 2.13 13.92
N LYS A 48 13.42 3.21 14.68
CA LYS A 48 14.45 4.17 15.09
C LYS A 48 15.57 3.47 15.86
N ARG A 49 15.24 2.57 16.78
CA ARG A 49 16.22 1.80 17.56
C ARG A 49 17.07 0.91 16.67
N LEU A 50 16.47 0.19 15.69
CA LEU A 50 17.18 -0.70 14.77
C LEU A 50 18.11 0.10 13.86
N LEU A 51 17.64 1.18 13.27
CA LEU A 51 18.46 2.06 12.43
C LEU A 51 19.59 2.71 13.25
N SER A 52 19.36 3.11 14.50
CA SER A 52 20.39 3.70 15.37
C SER A 52 21.53 2.76 15.73
N LYS A 53 21.36 1.44 15.60
CA LYS A 53 22.47 0.49 15.73
C LYS A 53 23.43 0.57 14.53
N ASN A 54 22.90 0.88 13.34
CA ASN A 54 23.60 0.77 12.07
C ASN A 54 24.13 2.11 11.53
N TYR A 55 23.52 3.25 11.92
CA TYR A 55 23.87 4.58 11.43
C TYR A 55 24.40 5.48 12.57
N THR A 56 25.21 6.49 12.21
CA THR A 56 25.81 7.40 13.20
C THR A 56 24.79 8.28 13.88
N GLU A 57 23.84 8.83 13.11
CA GLU A 57 22.76 9.67 13.65
C GLU A 57 21.43 9.26 13.03
N VAL A 58 20.39 9.10 13.86
CA VAL A 58 19.03 8.78 13.43
C VAL A 58 18.03 9.63 14.19
N GLU A 59 17.30 10.48 13.49
CA GLU A 59 16.24 11.31 14.04
C GLU A 59 14.91 11.04 13.36
N SER A 60 13.83 11.55 13.93
CA SER A 60 12.47 11.39 13.37
C SER A 60 11.77 12.74 13.30
N LEU A 61 11.03 12.97 12.22
CA LEU A 61 10.29 14.19 11.94
C LEU A 61 8.85 13.84 11.55
N ALA A 62 7.88 14.28 12.36
CA ALA A 62 6.48 14.19 12.04
C ALA A 62 6.10 15.25 11.02
N ILE A 63 5.50 14.81 9.91
CA ILE A 63 5.08 15.68 8.80
C ILE A 63 3.63 16.11 9.00
N ASN A 64 3.38 17.39 8.76
CA ASN A 64 2.06 18.03 8.71
C ASN A 64 2.03 19.12 7.63
N ARG A 65 0.97 19.92 7.54
CA ARG A 65 0.85 21.00 6.53
C ARG A 65 1.77 22.21 6.75
N ASP A 66 2.44 22.31 7.88
CA ASP A 66 3.46 23.34 8.07
C ASP A 66 4.76 22.95 7.31
N ILE A 67 4.73 23.17 6.00
CA ILE A 67 5.83 22.83 5.11
C ILE A 67 7.10 23.59 5.47
N GLN A 68 6.97 24.84 5.95
CA GLN A 68 8.14 25.60 6.38
C GLN A 68 8.82 24.95 7.60
N LYS A 69 8.05 24.47 8.55
CA LYS A 69 8.58 23.73 9.70
C LYS A 69 9.25 22.42 9.26
N THR A 70 8.66 21.72 8.30
CA THR A 70 9.25 20.51 7.73
C THR A 70 10.61 20.82 7.07
N ILE A 71 10.69 21.84 6.20
CA ILE A 71 11.94 22.26 5.55
C ILE A 71 12.98 22.69 6.58
N ASN A 72 12.60 23.46 7.57
CA ASN A 72 13.51 23.89 8.66
C ASN A 72 14.05 22.70 9.45
N GLY A 73 13.21 21.70 9.75
CA GLY A 73 13.63 20.48 10.44
C GLY A 73 14.64 19.67 9.62
N ILE A 74 14.39 19.48 8.34
CA ILE A 74 15.30 18.81 7.40
C ILE A 74 16.64 19.58 7.32
N ASN A 75 16.60 20.90 7.12
CA ASN A 75 17.79 21.73 6.98
C ASN A 75 18.63 21.80 8.27
N SER A 76 17.99 21.77 9.44
CA SER A 76 18.66 21.72 10.73
C SER A 76 19.41 20.42 10.95
N PHE A 77 18.78 19.29 10.63
CA PHE A 77 19.38 17.97 10.81
C PHE A 77 20.40 17.62 9.73
N LYS A 78 20.19 18.10 8.48
CA LYS A 78 21.02 17.82 7.31
C LYS A 78 21.21 16.31 7.09
N PRO A 79 20.14 15.57 6.80
CA PRO A 79 20.23 14.13 6.60
C PRO A 79 21.03 13.77 5.34
N ASP A 80 21.72 12.64 5.36
CA ASP A 80 22.25 12.03 4.16
C ASP A 80 21.16 11.39 3.33
N ILE A 81 20.17 10.78 4.00
CA ILE A 81 18.96 10.23 3.38
C ILE A 81 17.73 10.46 4.28
N ILE A 82 16.56 10.46 3.66
CA ILE A 82 15.29 10.39 4.34
C ILE A 82 14.78 8.95 4.27
N TYR A 83 14.45 8.35 5.42
CA TYR A 83 13.64 7.14 5.48
C TYR A 83 12.18 7.54 5.43
N ASN A 84 11.51 7.29 4.29
CA ASN A 84 10.18 7.82 4.02
C ASN A 84 9.07 6.85 4.45
N PHE A 85 8.33 7.22 5.50
CA PHE A 85 7.10 6.56 5.95
C PHE A 85 5.91 7.51 5.88
N VAL A 86 5.95 8.50 4.99
CA VAL A 86 4.81 9.42 4.81
C VAL A 86 3.83 8.79 3.85
N GLU A 87 2.67 8.38 4.34
CA GLU A 87 1.57 7.79 3.55
C GLU A 87 0.42 8.80 3.32
N SER A 88 0.37 9.84 4.15
CA SER A 88 -0.61 10.93 4.04
C SER A 88 -0.08 12.22 4.66
N VAL A 89 -0.75 13.34 4.43
CA VAL A 89 -0.59 14.54 5.27
C VAL A 89 -1.98 14.99 5.70
N GLU A 90 -2.20 15.03 7.03
CA GLU A 90 -3.51 15.30 7.64
C GLU A 90 -4.62 14.40 7.08
N GLY A 91 -4.33 13.11 6.92
CA GLY A 91 -5.24 12.09 6.42
C GLY A 91 -5.54 12.18 4.92
N ILE A 92 -4.83 13.04 4.18
CA ILE A 92 -5.02 13.19 2.73
C ILE A 92 -3.94 12.37 2.01
N ALA A 93 -4.30 11.19 1.51
CA ALA A 93 -3.39 10.25 0.85
C ALA A 93 -2.67 10.85 -0.37
N SER A 94 -3.32 11.76 -1.14
CA SER A 94 -2.68 12.41 -2.28
C SER A 94 -1.49 13.32 -1.90
N TYR A 95 -1.28 13.62 -0.64
CA TYR A 95 -0.11 14.39 -0.20
C TYR A 95 1.14 13.53 0.04
N GLU A 96 1.04 12.19 0.02
CA GLU A 96 2.18 11.28 0.01
C GLU A 96 3.16 11.63 -1.12
N TYR A 97 2.69 11.62 -2.37
CA TYR A 97 3.54 11.94 -3.52
C TYR A 97 3.99 13.41 -3.57
N CYS A 98 3.24 14.33 -2.96
CA CYS A 98 3.67 15.73 -2.83
C CYS A 98 4.88 15.83 -1.90
N MET A 99 4.91 15.07 -0.81
CA MET A 99 6.06 15.05 0.11
C MET A 99 7.28 14.40 -0.53
N ALA A 100 7.11 13.28 -1.25
CA ALA A 100 8.20 12.70 -2.03
C ALA A 100 8.74 13.71 -3.07
N GLY A 101 7.86 14.45 -3.75
CA GLY A 101 8.25 15.54 -4.66
C GLY A 101 9.00 16.68 -3.95
N LEU A 102 8.64 17.02 -2.71
CA LEU A 102 9.40 17.99 -1.92
C LEU A 102 10.81 17.49 -1.63
N PHE A 103 11.00 16.22 -1.28
CA PHE A 103 12.33 15.65 -1.07
C PHE A 103 13.17 15.68 -2.36
N GLU A 104 12.56 15.38 -3.52
CA GLU A 104 13.18 15.51 -4.83
C GLU A 104 13.61 16.95 -5.13
N LEU A 105 12.75 17.95 -4.87
CA LEU A 105 13.07 19.37 -5.06
C LEU A 105 14.18 19.88 -4.13
N LEU A 106 14.28 19.33 -2.93
CA LEU A 106 15.34 19.63 -1.97
C LEU A 106 16.67 18.91 -2.31
N GLY A 107 16.67 18.04 -3.33
CA GLY A 107 17.85 17.28 -3.73
C GLY A 107 18.28 16.23 -2.70
N ILE A 108 17.37 15.74 -1.87
CA ILE A 108 17.68 14.76 -0.82
C ILE A 108 17.17 13.38 -1.25
N GLU A 109 18.06 12.39 -1.25
CA GLU A 109 17.67 11.01 -1.53
C GLU A 109 16.81 10.44 -0.40
N TYR A 110 15.84 9.61 -0.76
CA TYR A 110 14.90 9.00 0.19
C TYR A 110 14.56 7.57 -0.21
N THR A 111 14.14 6.77 0.76
CA THR A 111 13.74 5.38 0.55
C THR A 111 12.36 5.27 -0.12
N GLY A 112 12.18 4.25 -0.94
CA GLY A 112 10.92 3.96 -1.64
C GLY A 112 10.79 4.65 -2.99
N CYS A 113 9.60 4.59 -3.54
CA CYS A 113 9.31 5.01 -4.90
C CYS A 113 9.30 6.52 -5.09
N LYS A 114 9.55 6.97 -6.34
CA LYS A 114 9.48 8.39 -6.71
C LYS A 114 8.05 8.92 -6.63
N ALA A 115 7.93 10.25 -6.50
CA ALA A 115 6.65 10.95 -6.46
C ALA A 115 5.70 10.55 -7.61
N THR A 116 6.23 10.38 -8.82
CA THR A 116 5.45 9.95 -9.99
C THR A 116 4.90 8.54 -9.87
N SER A 117 5.68 7.59 -9.34
CA SER A 117 5.23 6.21 -9.12
C SER A 117 4.19 6.15 -8.01
N LEU A 118 4.42 6.86 -6.89
CA LEU A 118 3.44 7.01 -5.81
C LEU A 118 2.11 7.54 -6.32
N GLY A 119 2.13 8.65 -7.08
CA GLY A 119 0.91 9.24 -7.65
C GLY A 119 0.20 8.36 -8.68
N ASN A 120 0.93 7.57 -9.46
CA ASN A 120 0.33 6.60 -10.39
C ASN A 120 -0.32 5.44 -9.66
N CYS A 121 0.32 4.90 -8.62
CA CYS A 121 -0.17 3.75 -7.86
C CYS A 121 -1.33 4.11 -6.93
N LEU A 122 -1.37 5.33 -6.38
CA LEU A 122 -2.47 5.80 -5.55
C LEU A 122 -3.82 5.78 -6.29
N ASP A 123 -3.83 6.17 -7.57
CA ASP A 123 -5.05 6.13 -8.40
C ASP A 123 -5.21 4.75 -9.03
N LYS A 124 -6.07 3.92 -8.44
CA LYS A 124 -6.30 2.53 -8.86
C LYS A 124 -6.72 2.42 -10.34
N SER A 125 -7.42 3.42 -10.89
CA SER A 125 -7.80 3.42 -12.31
C SER A 125 -6.57 3.67 -13.20
N ARG A 126 -5.74 4.65 -12.85
CA ARG A 126 -4.50 4.93 -13.57
C ARG A 126 -3.52 3.77 -13.52
N THR A 127 -3.37 3.14 -12.34
CA THR A 127 -2.57 1.91 -12.21
C THR A 127 -3.03 0.86 -13.22
N LYS A 128 -4.35 0.60 -13.29
CA LYS A 128 -4.92 -0.41 -14.20
C LYS A 128 -4.74 -0.04 -15.68
N ASP A 129 -4.89 1.24 -16.03
CA ASP A 129 -4.67 1.71 -17.40
C ASP A 129 -3.21 1.50 -17.83
N ILE A 130 -2.25 1.84 -16.98
CA ILE A 130 -0.84 1.59 -17.23
C ILE A 130 -0.59 0.09 -17.38
N LEU A 131 -1.01 -0.74 -16.44
CA LEU A 131 -0.83 -2.19 -16.50
C LEU A 131 -1.42 -2.80 -17.76
N ASN A 132 -2.66 -2.42 -18.13
CA ASN A 132 -3.33 -2.89 -19.34
C ASN A 132 -2.59 -2.50 -20.63
N SER A 133 -2.01 -1.29 -20.69
CA SER A 133 -1.25 -0.83 -21.85
C SER A 133 0.03 -1.66 -22.10
N PHE A 134 0.54 -2.32 -21.06
CA PHE A 134 1.67 -3.28 -21.14
C PHE A 134 1.21 -4.75 -21.16
N GLY A 135 -0.07 -5.02 -21.34
CA GLY A 135 -0.60 -6.40 -21.42
C GLY A 135 -0.63 -7.15 -20.09
N ILE A 136 -0.47 -6.46 -18.95
CA ILE A 136 -0.59 -7.04 -17.62
C ILE A 136 -2.06 -7.04 -17.22
N LYS A 137 -2.60 -8.23 -16.95
CA LYS A 137 -4.03 -8.38 -16.64
C LYS A 137 -4.39 -7.76 -15.30
N THR A 138 -5.48 -7.01 -15.31
CA THR A 138 -6.15 -6.45 -14.14
C THR A 138 -7.67 -6.64 -14.30
N PRO A 139 -8.48 -6.64 -13.23
CA PRO A 139 -9.94 -6.72 -13.36
C PRO A 139 -10.49 -5.58 -14.22
N ASN A 140 -11.49 -5.86 -15.05
CA ASN A 140 -12.25 -4.81 -15.73
C ASN A 140 -12.89 -3.89 -14.69
N TYR A 141 -12.96 -2.60 -15.00
CA TYR A 141 -13.44 -1.62 -14.03
C TYR A 141 -14.15 -0.44 -14.69
N ILE A 142 -14.91 0.28 -13.88
CA ILE A 142 -15.47 1.61 -14.18
C ILE A 142 -15.39 2.47 -12.93
N THR A 143 -15.39 3.79 -13.10
CA THR A 143 -15.35 4.73 -11.98
C THR A 143 -16.55 5.67 -11.99
N PHE A 144 -17.05 6.01 -10.81
CA PHE A 144 -18.11 7.01 -10.64
C PHE A 144 -17.71 8.05 -9.60
N LYS A 145 -17.92 9.32 -9.92
CA LYS A 145 -17.79 10.43 -8.96
C LYS A 145 -18.82 10.29 -7.85
N PRO A 146 -18.59 10.87 -6.66
CA PRO A 146 -19.59 10.86 -5.60
C PRO A 146 -20.92 11.46 -6.11
N ASN A 147 -22.02 10.90 -5.64
CA ASN A 147 -23.39 11.27 -6.04
C ASN A 147 -23.72 11.10 -7.54
N ALA A 148 -22.90 10.36 -8.29
CA ALA A 148 -23.19 10.07 -9.68
C ALA A 148 -24.54 9.36 -9.85
N ARG A 149 -25.31 9.77 -10.85
CA ARG A 149 -26.53 9.09 -11.30
C ARG A 149 -26.17 8.15 -12.43
N PHE A 150 -26.42 6.87 -12.24
CA PHE A 150 -26.20 5.85 -13.27
C PHE A 150 -27.33 4.81 -13.21
N THR A 151 -27.54 4.13 -14.31
CA THR A 151 -28.55 3.08 -14.49
C THR A 151 -27.87 1.72 -14.64
N LYS A 152 -28.66 0.65 -14.68
CA LYS A 152 -28.11 -0.70 -14.93
C LYS A 152 -27.40 -0.79 -16.31
N LYS A 153 -27.79 0.02 -17.29
CA LYS A 153 -27.17 0.02 -18.63
C LYS A 153 -25.76 0.60 -18.64
N ASP A 154 -25.45 1.42 -17.67
CA ASP A 154 -24.13 2.07 -17.55
C ASP A 154 -23.10 1.13 -16.89
N ILE A 155 -23.54 -0.03 -16.37
CA ILE A 155 -22.69 -1.04 -15.74
C ILE A 155 -22.33 -2.12 -16.77
N ASN A 156 -21.21 -1.92 -17.45
CA ASN A 156 -20.66 -2.91 -18.40
C ASN A 156 -19.60 -3.81 -17.72
N LEU A 157 -19.97 -4.40 -16.58
CA LEU A 157 -19.14 -5.31 -15.79
C LEU A 157 -19.95 -6.57 -15.44
N ASN A 158 -19.25 -7.69 -15.31
CA ASN A 158 -19.83 -8.95 -14.86
C ASN A 158 -19.90 -9.00 -13.32
N TYR A 159 -21.03 -9.44 -12.78
CA TYR A 159 -21.15 -9.71 -11.36
C TYR A 159 -20.47 -11.04 -10.98
N PRO A 160 -19.92 -11.17 -9.75
CA PRO A 160 -19.91 -10.17 -8.67
C PRO A 160 -19.01 -8.97 -8.97
N ILE A 161 -19.36 -7.81 -8.46
CA ILE A 161 -18.58 -6.57 -8.56
C ILE A 161 -18.09 -6.17 -7.17
N ILE A 162 -16.85 -5.71 -7.07
CA ILE A 162 -16.30 -5.14 -5.85
C ILE A 162 -16.20 -3.63 -5.95
N LEU A 163 -16.68 -2.91 -4.92
CA LEU A 163 -16.60 -1.45 -4.81
C LEU A 163 -15.48 -1.06 -3.88
N LYS A 164 -14.66 -0.11 -4.29
CA LYS A 164 -13.56 0.46 -3.48
C LYS A 164 -13.52 1.98 -3.63
N LEU A 165 -12.91 2.66 -2.67
CA LEU A 165 -12.50 4.04 -2.84
C LEU A 165 -11.33 4.10 -3.81
N LEU A 166 -11.35 5.07 -4.74
CA LEU A 166 -10.37 5.11 -5.84
C LEU A 166 -8.94 5.34 -5.34
N LYS A 167 -8.78 6.19 -4.30
CA LYS A 167 -7.47 6.69 -3.83
C LYS A 167 -7.22 6.43 -2.34
N GLU A 168 -7.87 5.45 -1.78
CA GLU A 168 -7.64 5.04 -0.39
C GLU A 168 -7.02 3.65 -0.32
N ASP A 169 -6.05 3.51 0.57
CA ASP A 169 -5.35 2.25 0.86
C ASP A 169 -5.79 1.67 2.22
N ALA A 170 -4.99 0.81 2.83
CA ALA A 170 -5.26 0.19 4.15
C ALA A 170 -6.64 -0.47 4.30
N SER A 171 -7.32 -0.82 3.19
CA SER A 171 -8.69 -1.34 3.14
C SER A 171 -9.76 -0.40 3.71
N ILE A 172 -9.51 0.92 3.73
CA ILE A 172 -10.50 1.93 4.16
C ILE A 172 -11.76 1.80 3.28
N GLY A 173 -12.93 1.74 3.92
CA GLY A 173 -14.22 1.55 3.25
C GLY A 173 -14.52 0.12 2.81
N MET A 174 -13.65 -0.85 3.07
CA MET A 174 -13.81 -2.25 2.68
C MET A 174 -14.48 -3.08 3.77
N SER A 175 -15.58 -3.72 3.42
CA SER A 175 -16.36 -4.60 4.31
C SER A 175 -16.97 -5.79 3.55
N GLU A 176 -17.73 -6.64 4.24
CA GLU A 176 -18.52 -7.69 3.62
C GLU A 176 -19.51 -7.18 2.56
N TYR A 177 -19.88 -5.91 2.61
CA TYR A 177 -20.79 -5.26 1.64
C TYR A 177 -20.06 -4.78 0.39
N SER A 178 -18.74 -4.80 0.37
CA SER A 178 -17.96 -4.32 -0.79
C SER A 178 -18.11 -5.20 -2.03
N VAL A 179 -18.45 -6.49 -1.88
CA VAL A 179 -18.73 -7.40 -3.00
C VAL A 179 -20.23 -7.55 -3.17
N VAL A 180 -20.72 -7.14 -4.32
CA VAL A 180 -22.15 -7.08 -4.65
C VAL A 180 -22.49 -8.04 -5.80
N LYS A 181 -23.67 -8.66 -5.74
CA LYS A 181 -24.09 -9.71 -6.70
C LYS A 181 -25.14 -9.23 -7.71
N ASN A 182 -25.69 -8.04 -7.51
CA ASN A 182 -26.72 -7.48 -8.37
C ASN A 182 -26.75 -5.95 -8.27
N TYR A 183 -27.53 -5.33 -9.16
CA TYR A 183 -27.65 -3.87 -9.25
C TYR A 183 -28.22 -3.21 -8.00
N THR A 184 -29.15 -3.86 -7.28
CA THR A 184 -29.76 -3.32 -6.06
C THR A 184 -28.72 -3.21 -4.94
N GLU A 185 -27.93 -4.26 -4.74
CA GLU A 185 -26.82 -4.24 -3.78
C GLU A 185 -25.78 -3.21 -4.17
N LEU A 186 -25.43 -3.12 -5.47
CA LEU A 186 -24.49 -2.14 -6.00
C LEU A 186 -24.93 -0.73 -5.67
N ARG A 187 -26.17 -0.37 -5.98
CA ARG A 187 -26.73 0.97 -5.71
C ARG A 187 -26.68 1.32 -4.22
N LYS A 188 -27.04 0.37 -3.36
CA LYS A 188 -27.02 0.55 -1.91
C LYS A 188 -25.62 0.84 -1.41
N GLN A 189 -24.64 0.00 -1.78
CA GLN A 189 -23.25 0.17 -1.35
C GLN A 189 -22.62 1.42 -1.93
N PHE A 190 -22.87 1.71 -3.22
CA PHE A 190 -22.38 2.93 -3.86
C PHE A 190 -22.90 4.19 -3.13
N SER A 191 -24.21 4.29 -2.85
CA SER A 191 -24.74 5.43 -2.12
C SER A 191 -24.10 5.57 -0.76
N PHE A 192 -23.96 4.48 -0.01
CA PHE A 192 -23.32 4.51 1.30
C PHE A 192 -21.86 5.03 1.24
N LEU A 193 -21.03 4.48 0.36
CA LEU A 193 -19.64 4.93 0.21
C LEU A 193 -19.56 6.38 -0.27
N SER A 194 -20.42 6.78 -1.22
CA SER A 194 -20.50 8.13 -1.74
C SER A 194 -20.84 9.17 -0.66
N ASP A 195 -21.80 8.84 0.21
CA ASP A 195 -22.28 9.74 1.27
C ASP A 195 -21.23 9.93 2.38
N ILE A 196 -20.55 8.85 2.76
CA ILE A 196 -19.57 8.87 3.86
C ILE A 196 -18.23 9.48 3.42
N TYR A 197 -17.68 8.98 2.31
CA TYR A 197 -16.30 9.31 1.93
C TYR A 197 -16.21 10.48 0.93
N LYS A 198 -17.29 10.80 0.22
CA LYS A 198 -17.36 11.90 -0.77
C LYS A 198 -16.23 11.85 -1.80
N GLN A 199 -15.80 10.64 -2.16
CA GLN A 199 -14.72 10.37 -3.10
C GLN A 199 -15.23 9.58 -4.30
N THR A 200 -14.43 9.54 -5.37
CA THR A 200 -14.66 8.66 -6.51
C THR A 200 -14.57 7.19 -6.08
N ILE A 201 -15.50 6.40 -6.57
CA ILE A 201 -15.61 4.97 -6.29
C ILE A 201 -15.25 4.22 -7.56
N ILE A 202 -14.36 3.24 -7.45
CA ILE A 202 -14.06 2.28 -8.51
C ILE A 202 -14.88 1.01 -8.28
N LEU A 203 -15.53 0.55 -9.35
CA LEU A 203 -16.23 -0.71 -9.45
C LEU A 203 -15.38 -1.64 -10.28
N GLU A 204 -15.04 -2.81 -9.76
CA GLU A 204 -14.20 -3.81 -10.44
C GLU A 204 -14.92 -5.16 -10.50
N GLU A 205 -14.73 -5.93 -11.57
CA GLU A 205 -15.12 -7.33 -11.58
C GLU A 205 -14.39 -8.08 -10.46
N TYR A 206 -15.12 -8.75 -9.57
CA TYR A 206 -14.53 -9.52 -8.48
C TYR A 206 -13.95 -10.83 -9.01
N ILE A 207 -12.63 -10.94 -8.99
CA ILE A 207 -11.95 -12.17 -9.41
C ILE A 207 -12.00 -13.19 -8.27
N GLU A 208 -12.79 -14.24 -8.45
CA GLU A 208 -12.85 -15.36 -7.52
C GLU A 208 -11.56 -16.19 -7.58
N GLY A 209 -10.98 -16.48 -6.44
CA GLY A 209 -9.75 -17.28 -6.31
C GLY A 209 -8.92 -16.91 -5.10
N LYS A 210 -7.62 -17.17 -5.17
CA LYS A 210 -6.67 -16.88 -4.09
C LYS A 210 -6.25 -15.42 -4.11
N GLU A 211 -6.03 -14.84 -2.93
CA GLU A 211 -5.40 -13.54 -2.79
C GLU A 211 -3.92 -13.71 -2.48
N ILE A 212 -3.08 -13.14 -3.31
CA ILE A 212 -1.63 -13.33 -3.33
C ILE A 212 -0.96 -11.98 -3.15
N ASN A 213 0.00 -11.89 -2.23
CA ASN A 213 0.85 -10.73 -2.07
C ASN A 213 2.28 -11.07 -2.47
N VAL A 214 2.87 -10.24 -3.32
CA VAL A 214 4.22 -10.40 -3.83
C VAL A 214 5.06 -9.20 -3.41
N ALA A 215 5.93 -9.39 -2.45
CA ALA A 215 6.91 -8.40 -2.02
C ALA A 215 8.14 -8.44 -2.93
N ILE A 216 8.61 -7.26 -3.35
CA ILE A 216 9.80 -7.08 -4.19
C ILE A 216 10.76 -6.14 -3.46
N LEU A 217 11.99 -6.56 -3.26
CA LEU A 217 13.07 -5.79 -2.64
C LEU A 217 14.20 -5.57 -3.64
N GLY A 218 14.41 -4.34 -4.09
CA GLY A 218 15.22 -4.05 -5.27
C GLY A 218 14.58 -4.67 -6.51
N HIS A 219 15.24 -5.66 -7.11
CA HIS A 219 14.70 -6.51 -8.18
C HIS A 219 14.51 -7.97 -7.74
N HIS A 220 14.70 -8.25 -6.45
CA HIS A 220 14.52 -9.58 -5.90
C HIS A 220 13.06 -9.80 -5.47
N VAL A 221 12.42 -10.81 -6.05
CA VAL A 221 11.05 -11.20 -5.69
C VAL A 221 11.12 -12.15 -4.51
N LEU A 222 10.72 -11.67 -3.34
CA LEU A 222 10.69 -12.43 -2.09
C LEU A 222 9.73 -13.63 -2.17
N PRO A 223 9.75 -14.55 -1.20
CA PRO A 223 8.76 -15.62 -1.11
C PRO A 223 7.33 -15.07 -1.16
N VAL A 224 6.54 -15.63 -2.07
CA VAL A 224 5.16 -15.18 -2.32
C VAL A 224 4.27 -15.57 -1.15
N SER A 225 3.42 -14.65 -0.71
CA SER A 225 2.43 -14.87 0.35
C SER A 225 1.03 -15.11 -0.22
N GLU A 226 0.22 -15.90 0.48
CA GLU A 226 -1.21 -16.08 0.23
C GLU A 226 -1.98 -15.59 1.46
N ILE A 227 -3.13 -14.96 1.25
CA ILE A 227 -4.11 -14.74 2.31
C ILE A 227 -5.05 -15.93 2.34
N ASP A 228 -4.95 -16.73 3.40
CA ASP A 228 -5.83 -17.87 3.60
C ASP A 228 -7.12 -17.41 4.30
N PHE A 229 -8.25 -17.73 3.66
CA PHE A 229 -9.59 -17.47 4.17
C PHE A 229 -10.26 -18.77 4.67
N HIS A 230 -9.48 -19.80 5.01
CA HIS A 230 -10.04 -21.05 5.53
C HIS A 230 -10.81 -20.81 6.83
N GLY A 231 -12.05 -21.34 6.89
CA GLY A 231 -12.94 -21.14 8.04
C GLY A 231 -13.76 -19.85 8.00
N LEU A 232 -13.51 -18.93 7.04
CA LEU A 232 -14.41 -17.80 6.86
C LEU A 232 -15.82 -18.28 6.44
N PRO A 233 -16.90 -17.83 7.09
CA PRO A 233 -18.26 -18.23 6.74
C PRO A 233 -18.55 -18.07 5.24
N ALA A 234 -19.12 -19.10 4.60
CA ALA A 234 -19.32 -19.17 3.15
C ALA A 234 -20.15 -18.02 2.54
N LYS A 235 -20.98 -17.35 3.36
CA LYS A 235 -21.76 -16.18 2.95
C LYS A 235 -20.93 -14.89 2.82
N LEU A 236 -19.74 -14.85 3.42
CA LEU A 236 -18.85 -13.70 3.42
C LEU A 236 -17.89 -13.76 2.23
N PRO A 237 -17.66 -12.65 1.52
CA PRO A 237 -16.70 -12.61 0.45
C PRO A 237 -15.26 -12.78 0.96
N LYS A 238 -14.44 -13.52 0.21
CA LYS A 238 -13.03 -13.74 0.52
C LYS A 238 -12.20 -12.55 0.07
N ILE A 239 -12.20 -11.49 0.87
CA ILE A 239 -11.46 -10.24 0.64
C ILE A 239 -10.82 -9.76 1.95
N VAL A 240 -9.73 -9.01 1.84
CA VAL A 240 -9.15 -8.31 3.00
C VAL A 240 -9.96 -7.05 3.26
N THR A 241 -10.66 -7.03 4.39
CA THR A 241 -11.48 -5.90 4.84
C THR A 241 -10.71 -5.04 5.84
N TYR A 242 -11.22 -3.82 6.12
CA TYR A 242 -10.67 -2.99 7.21
C TYR A 242 -10.71 -3.74 8.55
N ASP A 243 -11.84 -4.38 8.86
CA ASP A 243 -11.96 -5.19 10.08
C ASP A 243 -10.97 -6.36 10.10
N GLY A 244 -10.65 -6.94 8.95
CA GLY A 244 -9.69 -8.04 8.83
C GLY A 244 -8.24 -7.63 9.08
N LYS A 245 -7.92 -6.35 8.96
CA LYS A 245 -6.60 -5.80 9.27
C LYS A 245 -6.49 -5.24 10.69
N TRP A 246 -7.53 -4.55 11.16
CA TRP A 246 -7.41 -3.64 12.30
C TRP A 246 -8.31 -3.96 13.49
N MET A 247 -9.30 -4.87 13.34
CA MET A 247 -10.28 -5.19 14.38
C MET A 247 -10.11 -6.62 14.89
N GLU A 248 -9.25 -6.83 15.88
CA GLU A 248 -8.86 -8.16 16.41
C GLU A 248 -10.05 -9.06 16.78
N ASN A 249 -11.15 -8.48 17.23
CA ASN A 249 -12.35 -9.23 17.62
C ASN A 249 -13.29 -9.55 16.44
N SER A 250 -12.95 -9.16 15.23
CA SER A 250 -13.81 -9.41 14.07
C SER A 250 -13.67 -10.83 13.51
N VAL A 251 -14.74 -11.33 12.87
CA VAL A 251 -14.70 -12.60 12.15
C VAL A 251 -13.67 -12.56 11.02
N TYR A 252 -13.53 -11.43 10.34
CA TYR A 252 -12.53 -11.28 9.29
C TYR A 252 -11.11 -11.34 9.82
N TYR A 253 -10.80 -10.69 10.94
CA TYR A 253 -9.46 -10.75 11.53
C TYR A 253 -9.03 -12.19 11.84
N LYS A 254 -9.96 -12.96 12.44
CA LYS A 254 -9.72 -14.36 12.77
C LYS A 254 -9.45 -15.26 11.57
N PHE A 255 -10.07 -14.98 10.41
CA PHE A 255 -10.03 -15.84 9.23
C PHE A 255 -9.40 -15.16 8.00
N THR A 256 -8.65 -14.08 8.17
CA THR A 256 -7.79 -13.47 7.16
C THR A 256 -6.35 -13.75 7.55
N VAL A 257 -5.86 -14.95 7.25
CA VAL A 257 -4.58 -15.44 7.77
C VAL A 257 -3.52 -15.38 6.66
N PRO A 258 -2.49 -14.54 6.81
CA PRO A 258 -1.39 -14.53 5.85
C PRO A 258 -0.49 -15.76 6.03
N VAL A 259 -0.20 -16.46 4.93
CA VAL A 259 0.67 -17.64 4.86
C VAL A 259 1.84 -17.33 3.93
N CYS A 260 3.06 -17.48 4.40
CA CYS A 260 4.28 -17.29 3.62
C CYS A 260 5.32 -18.37 3.97
N PRO A 261 5.90 -19.08 2.99
CA PRO A 261 5.56 -19.04 1.57
C PRO A 261 4.20 -19.67 1.25
N ALA A 262 3.55 -19.19 0.18
CA ALA A 262 2.28 -19.69 -0.30
C ALA A 262 2.42 -21.09 -0.90
N ASN A 263 1.42 -21.95 -0.67
CA ASN A 263 1.38 -23.27 -1.31
C ASN A 263 0.78 -23.17 -2.73
N ILE A 264 1.66 -22.92 -3.70
CA ILE A 264 1.33 -22.72 -5.12
C ILE A 264 2.25 -23.59 -5.98
N LYS A 265 1.70 -24.19 -7.04
CA LYS A 265 2.48 -25.00 -7.99
C LYS A 265 3.56 -24.16 -8.67
N ASP A 266 4.75 -24.71 -8.89
CA ASP A 266 5.92 -24.02 -9.44
C ASP A 266 5.62 -23.26 -10.74
N ARG A 267 4.87 -23.86 -11.68
CA ARG A 267 4.50 -23.21 -12.94
C ARG A 267 3.69 -21.92 -12.70
N THR A 268 2.75 -21.96 -11.78
CA THR A 268 1.88 -20.83 -11.44
C THR A 268 2.67 -19.79 -10.66
N LEU A 269 3.52 -20.24 -9.73
CA LEU A 269 4.42 -19.38 -8.94
C LEU A 269 5.37 -18.57 -9.86
N LYS A 270 6.00 -19.23 -10.85
CA LYS A 270 6.84 -18.53 -11.83
C LYS A 270 6.06 -17.47 -12.63
N ARG A 271 4.80 -17.76 -13.00
CA ARG A 271 3.93 -16.78 -13.69
C ARG A 271 3.59 -15.59 -12.79
N ILE A 272 3.25 -15.84 -11.52
CA ILE A 272 2.94 -14.79 -10.53
C ILE A 272 4.15 -13.88 -10.36
N LYS A 273 5.34 -14.44 -10.10
CA LYS A 273 6.58 -13.68 -9.93
C LYS A 273 6.91 -12.83 -11.16
N LYS A 274 6.75 -13.38 -12.37
CA LYS A 274 6.96 -12.63 -13.62
C LYS A 274 5.99 -11.46 -13.74
N VAL A 275 4.70 -11.67 -13.50
CA VAL A 275 3.68 -10.61 -13.60
C VAL A 275 3.92 -9.52 -12.57
N ALA A 276 4.27 -9.90 -11.32
CA ALA A 276 4.58 -8.95 -10.26
C ALA A 276 5.81 -8.09 -10.60
N LEU A 277 6.90 -8.71 -11.07
CA LEU A 277 8.09 -7.98 -11.46
C LEU A 277 7.81 -7.04 -12.65
N SER A 278 7.07 -7.50 -13.66
CA SER A 278 6.65 -6.63 -14.77
C SER A 278 5.79 -5.45 -14.30
N ALA A 279 4.87 -5.65 -13.35
CA ALA A 279 4.07 -4.56 -12.78
C ALA A 279 4.94 -3.54 -12.03
N PHE A 280 5.93 -4.01 -11.26
CA PHE A 280 6.92 -3.19 -10.58
C PHE A 280 7.70 -2.32 -11.57
N GLU A 281 8.18 -2.90 -12.66
CA GLU A 281 8.98 -2.22 -13.69
C GLU A 281 8.17 -1.17 -14.45
N VAL A 282 6.98 -1.52 -14.97
CA VAL A 282 6.18 -0.59 -15.81
C VAL A 282 5.61 0.59 -15.03
N LEU A 283 5.43 0.44 -13.71
CA LEU A 283 5.04 1.53 -12.81
C LEU A 283 6.24 2.32 -12.29
N ASN A 284 7.46 2.00 -12.74
CA ASN A 284 8.71 2.62 -12.32
C ASN A 284 8.90 2.59 -10.79
N CYS A 285 8.47 1.49 -10.15
CA CYS A 285 8.76 1.27 -8.74
C CYS A 285 10.28 1.09 -8.54
N ARG A 286 10.77 1.50 -7.38
CA ARG A 286 12.17 1.32 -6.97
C ARG A 286 12.24 0.93 -5.50
N ASP A 287 13.37 0.44 -5.05
CA ASP A 287 13.71 0.05 -3.69
C ASP A 287 12.85 -1.10 -3.20
N TYR A 288 11.56 -0.90 -3.00
CA TYR A 288 10.64 -1.95 -2.57
C TYR A 288 9.19 -1.62 -2.95
N ALA A 289 8.40 -2.65 -3.20
CA ALA A 289 6.97 -2.53 -3.43
C ALA A 289 6.25 -3.86 -3.14
N ARG A 290 4.94 -3.83 -2.91
CA ARG A 290 4.10 -5.02 -2.82
C ARG A 290 3.05 -5.01 -3.92
N ILE A 291 2.99 -6.10 -4.66
CA ILE A 291 2.03 -6.31 -5.74
C ILE A 291 0.96 -7.26 -5.24
N ASP A 292 -0.28 -6.79 -5.18
CA ASP A 292 -1.42 -7.58 -4.73
C ASP A 292 -2.15 -8.15 -5.94
N ILE A 293 -2.36 -9.47 -5.93
CA ILE A 293 -2.81 -10.26 -7.08
C ILE A 293 -3.99 -11.13 -6.68
N ARG A 294 -5.02 -11.19 -7.53
CA ARG A 294 -6.04 -12.25 -7.46
C ARG A 294 -5.67 -13.33 -8.46
N LEU A 295 -5.42 -14.53 -7.96
CA LEU A 295 -5.20 -15.71 -8.78
C LEU A 295 -6.56 -16.35 -9.09
N GLY A 296 -7.06 -16.15 -10.32
CA GLY A 296 -8.34 -16.68 -10.75
C GLY A 296 -8.38 -18.22 -10.78
N ARG A 297 -9.58 -18.79 -10.89
CA ARG A 297 -9.78 -20.26 -10.90
C ARG A 297 -9.00 -20.98 -12.00
N ASN A 298 -8.68 -20.28 -13.09
CA ASN A 298 -7.86 -20.78 -14.22
C ASN A 298 -6.37 -20.54 -14.03
N GLU A 299 -5.93 -20.24 -12.81
CA GLU A 299 -4.53 -19.91 -12.47
C GLU A 299 -3.97 -18.69 -13.24
N ILE A 300 -4.84 -17.80 -13.71
CA ILE A 300 -4.44 -16.52 -14.30
C ILE A 300 -4.28 -15.47 -13.18
N PRO A 301 -3.11 -14.83 -13.06
CA PRO A 301 -2.90 -13.74 -12.12
C PRO A 301 -3.49 -12.44 -12.68
N TYR A 302 -4.28 -11.75 -11.86
CA TYR A 302 -4.80 -10.40 -12.09
C TYR A 302 -4.22 -9.46 -11.04
N VAL A 303 -3.46 -8.46 -11.44
CA VAL A 303 -2.96 -7.43 -10.51
C VAL A 303 -4.14 -6.56 -10.09
N ILE A 304 -4.41 -6.52 -8.80
CA ILE A 304 -5.53 -5.73 -8.25
C ILE A 304 -5.06 -4.41 -7.67
N GLU A 305 -3.81 -4.36 -7.17
CA GLU A 305 -3.22 -3.19 -6.56
C GLU A 305 -1.69 -3.27 -6.61
N VAL A 306 -1.03 -2.11 -6.65
CA VAL A 306 0.42 -1.99 -6.48
C VAL A 306 0.66 -0.98 -5.37
N ASN A 307 1.34 -1.42 -4.32
CA ASN A 307 1.69 -0.60 -3.17
C ASN A 307 3.16 -0.21 -3.29
N PRO A 308 3.48 1.02 -3.70
CA PRO A 308 4.85 1.46 -4.00
C PRO A 308 5.64 1.88 -2.75
N ASN A 309 4.97 1.98 -1.60
CA ASN A 309 5.55 2.23 -0.29
C ASN A 309 4.81 1.38 0.76
N PRO A 310 4.92 0.03 0.66
CA PRO A 310 4.17 -0.87 1.52
C PRO A 310 4.65 -0.80 2.97
N ASP A 311 3.72 -1.09 3.89
CA ASP A 311 4.04 -1.26 5.30
C ASP A 311 5.13 -2.32 5.50
N ILE A 312 6.18 -1.95 6.23
CA ILE A 312 7.33 -2.77 6.62
C ILE A 312 7.49 -2.85 8.14
N SER A 313 6.42 -2.65 8.89
CA SER A 313 6.38 -2.90 10.35
C SER A 313 6.69 -4.37 10.65
N THR A 314 6.99 -4.66 11.91
CA THR A 314 7.47 -5.97 12.37
C THR A 314 6.54 -7.13 11.97
N ASP A 315 5.23 -6.91 11.99
CA ASP A 315 4.19 -7.90 11.69
C ASP A 315 3.58 -7.76 10.28
N SER A 316 4.11 -6.87 9.46
CA SER A 316 3.59 -6.62 8.10
C SER A 316 3.78 -7.81 7.17
N GLY A 317 3.00 -7.84 6.08
CA GLY A 317 3.12 -8.84 5.04
C GLY A 317 4.46 -8.81 4.31
N PHE A 318 5.03 -7.60 4.15
CA PHE A 318 6.35 -7.43 3.52
C PHE A 318 7.46 -8.01 4.40
N THR A 319 7.50 -7.65 5.68
CA THR A 319 8.48 -8.16 6.65
C THR A 319 8.38 -9.67 6.81
N ARG A 320 7.17 -10.24 6.78
CA ARG A 320 6.97 -11.69 6.81
C ARG A 320 7.58 -12.39 5.59
N ALA A 321 7.44 -11.79 4.39
CA ALA A 321 8.07 -12.32 3.18
C ALA A 321 9.60 -12.22 3.25
N ALA A 322 10.14 -11.13 3.79
CA ALA A 322 11.58 -10.97 4.01
C ALA A 322 12.12 -12.01 4.99
N LEU A 323 11.44 -12.24 6.13
CA LEU A 323 11.80 -13.28 7.10
C LEU A 323 11.78 -14.68 6.49
N ALA A 324 10.80 -14.99 5.63
CA ALA A 324 10.73 -16.26 4.92
C ALA A 324 11.87 -16.45 3.90
N ASP A 325 12.50 -15.36 3.46
CA ASP A 325 13.69 -15.35 2.59
C ASP A 325 15.01 -15.33 3.39
N GLY A 326 14.94 -15.35 4.73
CA GLY A 326 16.10 -15.31 5.63
C GLY A 326 16.59 -13.90 5.96
N ILE A 327 15.88 -12.83 5.56
CA ILE A 327 16.21 -11.43 5.82
C ILE A 327 15.45 -11.00 7.09
N ASN A 328 16.14 -10.72 8.18
CA ASN A 328 15.50 -10.23 9.39
C ASN A 328 15.10 -8.74 9.27
N HIS A 329 14.29 -8.25 10.21
CA HIS A 329 13.74 -6.89 10.14
C HIS A 329 14.83 -5.80 10.14
N GLU A 330 15.91 -5.97 10.91
CA GLU A 330 17.04 -5.02 10.91
C GLU A 330 17.76 -4.99 9.56
N GLU A 331 18.04 -6.17 8.99
CA GLU A 331 18.63 -6.32 7.66
C GLU A 331 17.74 -5.73 6.56
N LEU A 332 16.42 -5.93 6.64
CA LEU A 332 15.46 -5.33 5.71
C LEU A 332 15.53 -3.80 5.72
N LEU A 333 15.49 -3.19 6.91
CA LEU A 333 15.56 -1.73 7.06
C LEU A 333 16.88 -1.17 6.52
N VAL A 334 18.00 -1.85 6.81
CA VAL A 334 19.32 -1.45 6.31
C VAL A 334 19.42 -1.60 4.79
N THR A 335 18.90 -2.70 4.23
CA THR A 335 18.90 -2.90 2.78
C THR A 335 18.12 -1.80 2.05
N ILE A 336 16.95 -1.43 2.55
CA ILE A 336 16.15 -0.34 1.98
C ILE A 336 16.90 1.01 2.08
N SER A 337 17.56 1.28 3.22
CA SER A 337 18.38 2.49 3.38
C SER A 337 19.56 2.53 2.39
N ASN A 338 20.20 1.39 2.15
CA ASN A 338 21.35 1.29 1.26
C ASN A 338 21.01 1.68 -0.18
N PHE A 339 19.81 1.34 -0.67
CA PHE A 339 19.37 1.80 -1.99
C PHE A 339 19.38 3.33 -2.12
N ALA A 340 18.96 4.05 -1.08
CA ALA A 340 18.98 5.51 -1.08
C ALA A 340 20.43 6.06 -0.94
N LEU A 341 21.25 5.46 -0.09
CA LEU A 341 22.65 5.83 0.08
C LEU A 341 23.47 5.64 -1.20
N GLU A 342 23.29 4.51 -1.88
CA GLU A 342 23.96 4.26 -3.18
C GLU A 342 23.58 5.29 -4.25
N ARG A 343 22.33 5.74 -4.28
CA ARG A 343 21.90 6.80 -5.19
C ARG A 343 22.56 8.14 -4.83
N LYS A 344 22.60 8.47 -3.54
CA LYS A 344 23.29 9.68 -3.06
C LYS A 344 24.76 9.68 -3.49
N GLU A 345 25.49 8.59 -3.25
CA GLU A 345 26.90 8.48 -3.62
C GLU A 345 27.13 8.64 -5.12
N LYS A 346 26.26 8.07 -5.97
CA LYS A 346 26.31 8.23 -7.42
C LYS A 346 26.08 9.69 -7.83
N ASN A 347 25.09 10.36 -7.24
CA ASN A 347 24.79 11.76 -7.52
C ASN A 347 25.95 12.69 -7.09
N ASP A 348 26.49 12.48 -5.87
CA ASP A 348 27.64 13.24 -5.36
C ASP A 348 28.88 13.06 -6.24
N SER A 349 29.10 11.88 -6.81
CA SER A 349 30.22 11.58 -7.72
C SER A 349 30.05 12.26 -9.08
N GLN A 350 28.83 12.34 -9.61
CA GLN A 350 28.52 13.03 -10.86
C GLN A 350 28.72 14.55 -10.75
N ILE A 351 28.30 15.15 -9.62
CA ILE A 351 28.50 16.59 -9.37
C ILE A 351 29.98 16.94 -9.26
N LYS A 352 30.83 16.07 -8.73
CA LYS A 352 32.28 16.29 -8.62
C LYS A 352 33.01 16.09 -9.92
N ALA A 353 32.43 15.42 -10.89
CA ALA A 353 33.06 15.11 -12.19
C ALA A 353 32.67 16.11 -13.31
N GLY A 354 31.65 16.95 -13.12
CA GLY A 354 31.24 18.03 -14.02
C GLY A 354 31.63 19.40 -13.51
#